data_7ebf7d25d14ba7b009d289e5d9cd0ed0
#
_entry.id   7ebf7d25d14ba7b009d289e5d9cd0ed0
#
_cell.length_a   1.000
_cell.length_b   1.000
_cell.length_c   1.000
_cell.angle_alpha   90.00
_cell.angle_beta   90.00
_cell.angle_gamma   90.00
#
_symmetry.space_group_name_H-M   'P 1'
#
loop_
_entity.id
_entity.type
_entity.pdbx_description
1 polymer ?
#
loop_
_entity_poly.entity_id
_entity_poly.type
_entity_poly.pdbx_seq_one_letter_code
_entity_poly.pdbx_strand_id
1 'polypeptide(L)'
;MGFERETDSRLARRADCYWQAPLPPRHDVVVYPSLPEPYLNLYFPVGCDAPALIKGLSSSADFLEMRCTLFGVRLHARAALYLDIVPWTRTTNRIQPISDVVGGHWLMEAASNVRRAASFPQRVSAFREILTRGLDSDVDTTWLQTADLVEYIVRHFQDKNVLADAAHFVGISRRSMGRWFSRLVGLRPKQLVQSARFHAASASLHAEKDAGFFLDCGFFDQSHFIREFRSVTGMSPEKYLSTLSRFYNTR
;
A
#
# COMPACT_ATOMS: atom_id res chain seq x y z
N MET A 1 5.56 6.54 22.94
CA MET A 1 5.48 7.19 21.63
C MET A 1 4.34 6.50 20.89
N GLY A 2 3.32 7.22 20.43
CA GLY A 2 2.15 6.64 19.77
C GLY A 2 2.36 6.44 18.27
N PHE A 3 1.35 5.87 17.61
CA PHE A 3 1.28 5.81 16.15
C PHE A 3 1.15 7.24 15.57
N GLU A 4 1.99 7.58 14.61
CA GLU A 4 1.98 8.86 13.92
C GLU A 4 1.59 8.66 12.45
N ARG A 5 0.76 9.54 11.89
CA ARG A 5 0.37 9.50 10.48
C ARG A 5 0.24 10.91 9.92
N GLU A 6 0.71 11.09 8.71
CA GLU A 6 0.58 12.32 7.93
C GLU A 6 0.12 11.99 6.50
N THR A 7 -0.87 12.73 6.00
CA THR A 7 -1.28 12.69 4.61
C THR A 7 -0.62 13.84 3.86
N ASP A 8 -0.23 13.62 2.61
CA ASP A 8 0.51 14.61 1.86
C ASP A 8 -0.38 15.35 0.84
N SER A 9 -0.90 16.50 1.22
CA SER A 9 -1.70 17.35 0.32
C SER A 9 -0.89 17.92 -0.86
N ARG A 10 0.42 18.11 -0.71
CA ARG A 10 1.30 18.65 -1.77
C ARG A 10 1.69 17.59 -2.79
N LEU A 11 1.85 16.36 -2.34
CA LEU A 11 2.18 15.19 -3.15
C LEU A 11 1.04 14.16 -3.18
N ALA A 12 -0.21 14.59 -3.00
CA ALA A 12 -1.39 13.73 -2.90
C ALA A 12 -1.60 12.78 -4.10
N ARG A 13 -0.93 13.05 -5.23
CA ARG A 13 -0.90 12.14 -6.39
C ARG A 13 0.29 11.16 -6.37
N ARG A 14 1.10 11.15 -5.30
CA ARG A 14 2.34 10.37 -5.22
C ARG A 14 2.39 9.49 -3.98
N ALA A 15 2.19 10.09 -2.82
CA ALA A 15 2.11 9.36 -1.56
C ALA A 15 0.71 9.53 -0.97
N ASP A 16 0.07 8.41 -0.62
CA ASP A 16 -1.21 8.42 0.09
C ASP A 16 -0.99 8.89 1.55
N CYS A 17 -0.01 8.30 2.20
CA CYS A 17 0.37 8.71 3.55
C CYS A 17 1.78 8.27 3.94
N TYR A 18 2.29 8.93 4.96
CA TYR A 18 3.43 8.52 5.77
C TYR A 18 2.92 8.11 7.15
N TRP A 19 3.54 7.11 7.75
CA TRP A 19 3.18 6.68 9.08
C TRP A 19 4.38 6.14 9.84
N GLN A 20 4.28 6.11 11.16
CA GLN A 20 5.28 5.51 12.02
C GLN A 20 4.61 4.71 13.12
N ALA A 21 5.02 3.47 13.28
CA ALA A 21 4.60 2.59 14.36
C ALA A 21 5.81 2.25 15.24
N PRO A 22 5.81 2.62 16.51
CA PRO A 22 6.85 2.20 17.43
C PRO A 22 6.71 0.72 17.76
N LEU A 23 7.82 0.03 18.04
CA LEU A 23 7.74 -1.30 18.63
C LEU A 23 7.11 -1.18 20.03
N PRO A 24 6.06 -1.94 20.34
CA PRO A 24 5.44 -1.89 21.65
C PRO A 24 6.44 -2.26 22.76
N PRO A 25 6.44 -1.56 23.90
CA PRO A 25 7.26 -1.93 25.04
C PRO A 25 7.00 -3.38 25.46
N ARG A 26 8.05 -4.10 25.82
CA ARG A 26 8.03 -5.52 26.25
C ARG A 26 7.81 -6.56 25.14
N HIS A 27 7.94 -6.17 23.86
CA HIS A 27 7.91 -7.09 22.74
C HIS A 27 9.22 -7.01 21.96
N ASP A 28 9.86 -8.16 21.76
CA ASP A 28 11.04 -8.27 20.91
C ASP A 28 10.66 -8.34 19.43
N VAL A 29 9.49 -8.90 19.16
CA VAL A 29 8.93 -9.07 17.80
C VAL A 29 7.42 -8.88 17.84
N VAL A 30 6.92 -8.15 16.87
CA VAL A 30 5.48 -7.98 16.63
C VAL A 30 5.16 -8.40 15.20
N VAL A 31 4.15 -9.26 15.05
CA VAL A 31 3.66 -9.69 13.76
C VAL A 31 2.39 -8.91 13.41
N TYR A 32 2.49 -8.01 12.46
CA TYR A 32 1.40 -7.15 12.03
C TYR A 32 0.70 -7.74 10.80
N PRO A 33 -0.63 -7.97 10.83
CA PRO A 33 -1.37 -8.44 9.67
C PRO A 33 -1.52 -7.29 8.65
N SER A 34 -0.88 -7.45 7.50
CA SER A 34 -0.98 -6.52 6.39
C SER A 34 -2.09 -6.95 5.44
N LEU A 35 -3.15 -6.16 5.35
CA LEU A 35 -4.31 -6.45 4.49
C LEU A 35 -3.97 -6.28 3.00
N PRO A 36 -4.83 -6.80 2.11
CA PRO A 36 -4.77 -6.47 0.68
C PRO A 36 -4.85 -4.96 0.47
N GLU A 37 -3.94 -4.43 -0.31
CA GLU A 37 -3.85 -2.99 -0.59
C GLU A 37 -3.54 -2.74 -2.06
N PRO A 38 -4.21 -1.74 -2.68
CA PRO A 38 -3.97 -1.36 -4.06
C PRO A 38 -2.81 -0.36 -4.21
N TYR A 39 -1.90 -0.34 -3.26
CA TYR A 39 -0.77 0.58 -3.15
C TYR A 39 0.54 -0.18 -3.02
N LEU A 40 1.63 0.52 -3.31
CA LEU A 40 2.96 0.05 -2.94
C LEU A 40 3.32 0.63 -1.58
N ASN A 41 3.83 -0.21 -0.70
CA ASN A 41 4.24 0.19 0.64
C ASN A 41 5.74 -0.01 0.80
N LEU A 42 6.39 1.00 1.34
CA LEU A 42 7.80 0.95 1.73
C LEU A 42 7.87 0.98 3.26
N TYR A 43 8.70 0.13 3.82
CA TYR A 43 8.89 0.00 5.26
C TYR A 43 10.36 0.20 5.59
N PHE A 44 10.64 1.19 6.41
CA PHE A 44 11.99 1.56 6.82
C PHE A 44 12.14 1.31 8.32
N PRO A 45 12.89 0.26 8.73
CA PRO A 45 13.23 0.04 10.13
C PRO A 45 14.07 1.18 10.67
N VAL A 46 13.73 1.65 11.89
CA VAL A 46 14.39 2.76 12.58
C VAL A 46 14.91 2.30 13.92
N GLY A 47 16.19 2.54 14.17
CA GLY A 47 16.86 2.15 15.42
C GLY A 47 17.34 0.69 15.44
N CYS A 48 17.36 0.00 14.30
CA CYS A 48 17.96 -1.32 14.15
C CYS A 48 18.53 -1.51 12.73
N ASP A 49 19.32 -2.57 12.52
CA ASP A 49 19.99 -2.88 11.24
C ASP A 49 19.14 -3.75 10.29
N ALA A 50 17.85 -3.89 10.55
CA ALA A 50 16.98 -4.63 9.66
C ALA A 50 16.90 -3.96 8.27
N PRO A 51 16.76 -4.75 7.19
CA PRO A 51 16.64 -4.20 5.83
C PRO A 51 15.34 -3.41 5.67
N ALA A 52 15.37 -2.38 4.84
CA ALA A 52 14.16 -1.74 4.38
C ALA A 52 13.41 -2.70 3.43
N LEU A 53 12.08 -2.73 3.55
CA LEU A 53 11.22 -3.66 2.84
C LEU A 53 10.27 -2.92 1.88
N ILE A 54 9.88 -3.64 0.83
CA ILE A 54 8.81 -3.22 -0.08
C ILE A 54 7.71 -4.28 -0.11
N LYS A 55 6.46 -3.82 -0.10
CA LYS A 55 5.27 -4.61 -0.44
C LYS A 55 4.62 -3.99 -1.67
N GLY A 56 4.44 -4.77 -2.72
CA GLY A 56 3.70 -4.34 -3.90
C GLY A 56 2.19 -4.36 -3.68
N LEU A 57 1.45 -4.06 -4.75
CA LEU A 57 0.00 -4.24 -4.76
C LEU A 57 -0.34 -5.67 -4.35
N SER A 58 -1.38 -5.84 -3.54
CA SER A 58 -1.69 -7.17 -3.02
C SER A 58 -3.18 -7.48 -3.06
N SER A 59 -3.51 -8.73 -3.39
CA SER A 59 -4.86 -9.30 -3.35
C SER A 59 -5.06 -10.31 -2.22
N SER A 60 -4.01 -10.54 -1.42
CA SER A 60 -4.02 -11.42 -0.24
C SER A 60 -3.44 -10.69 0.95
N ALA A 61 -3.84 -11.10 2.14
CA ALA A 61 -3.21 -10.67 3.37
C ALA A 61 -1.81 -11.30 3.51
N ASP A 62 -0.93 -10.61 4.21
CA ASP A 62 0.42 -11.04 4.53
C ASP A 62 0.75 -10.63 5.96
N PHE A 63 1.92 -11.00 6.46
CA PHE A 63 2.35 -10.67 7.82
C PHE A 63 3.68 -9.92 7.76
N LEU A 64 3.71 -8.76 8.41
CA LEU A 64 4.91 -7.95 8.56
C LEU A 64 5.47 -8.13 9.98
N GLU A 65 6.67 -8.68 10.08
CA GLU A 65 7.38 -8.73 11.35
C GLU A 65 8.05 -7.39 11.66
N MET A 66 7.78 -6.87 12.85
CA MET A 66 8.39 -5.65 13.38
C MET A 66 9.28 -6.00 14.57
N ARG A 67 10.56 -5.65 14.50
CA ARG A 67 11.57 -5.82 15.56
C ARG A 67 12.08 -4.50 16.12
N CYS A 68 11.65 -3.40 15.55
CA CYS A 68 12.01 -2.03 15.93
C CYS A 68 10.91 -1.06 15.46
N THR A 69 11.06 0.22 15.74
CA THR A 69 10.19 1.25 15.16
C THR A 69 10.20 1.15 13.64
N LEU A 70 9.02 1.24 13.03
CA LEU A 70 8.85 1.16 11.58
C LEU A 70 8.30 2.48 11.06
N PHE A 71 9.04 3.11 10.15
CA PHE A 71 8.53 4.22 9.34
C PHE A 71 8.03 3.66 8.01
N GLY A 72 6.78 3.97 7.66
CA GLY A 72 6.13 3.46 6.46
C GLY A 72 5.73 4.58 5.51
N VAL A 73 5.81 4.29 4.22
CA VAL A 73 5.33 5.16 3.14
C VAL A 73 4.41 4.35 2.24
N ARG A 74 3.21 4.85 2.01
CA ARG A 74 2.27 4.30 1.04
C ARG A 74 2.30 5.13 -0.23
N LEU A 75 2.60 4.50 -1.37
CA LEU A 75 2.77 5.14 -2.65
C LEU A 75 1.62 4.81 -3.61
N HIS A 76 1.16 5.81 -4.34
CA HIS A 76 0.36 5.61 -5.54
C HIS A 76 1.20 4.96 -6.66
N ALA A 77 0.53 4.30 -7.59
CA ALA A 77 1.19 3.57 -8.68
C ALA A 77 2.14 4.46 -9.50
N ARG A 78 1.73 5.67 -9.79
CA ARG A 78 2.54 6.61 -10.56
C ARG A 78 3.83 7.03 -9.83
N ALA A 79 3.78 7.19 -8.51
CA ALA A 79 4.96 7.50 -7.71
C ALA A 79 6.01 6.39 -7.72
N ALA A 80 5.57 5.14 -7.78
CA ALA A 80 6.46 3.99 -7.87
C ALA A 80 7.32 4.01 -9.15
N LEU A 81 6.78 4.55 -10.25
CA LEU A 81 7.51 4.68 -11.51
C LEU A 81 8.68 5.65 -11.40
N TYR A 82 8.48 6.77 -10.73
CA TYR A 82 9.53 7.77 -10.52
C TYR A 82 10.63 7.32 -9.56
N LEU A 83 10.40 6.28 -8.81
CA LEU A 83 11.39 5.64 -7.95
C LEU A 83 12.00 4.38 -8.57
N ASP A 84 11.76 4.16 -9.87
CA ASP A 84 12.23 3.01 -10.65
C ASP A 84 11.79 1.66 -10.06
N ILE A 85 10.61 1.63 -9.42
CA ILE A 85 10.03 0.41 -8.87
C ILE A 85 9.25 -0.31 -9.98
N VAL A 86 9.97 -0.98 -10.88
CA VAL A 86 9.40 -1.76 -11.98
C VAL A 86 10.24 -3.03 -12.22
N PRO A 87 9.67 -4.13 -12.75
CA PRO A 87 8.24 -4.39 -12.93
C PRO A 87 7.54 -4.74 -11.60
N TRP A 88 6.30 -4.31 -11.43
CA TRP A 88 5.54 -4.55 -10.19
C TRP A 88 5.25 -6.01 -9.91
N THR A 89 5.29 -6.87 -10.94
CA THR A 89 5.18 -8.34 -10.77
C THR A 89 6.20 -8.93 -9.81
N ARG A 90 7.34 -8.25 -9.60
CA ARG A 90 8.35 -8.69 -8.64
C ARG A 90 7.94 -8.46 -7.18
N THR A 91 7.11 -7.46 -6.94
CA THR A 91 6.70 -7.03 -5.58
C THR A 91 5.25 -7.45 -5.25
N THR A 92 4.43 -7.72 -6.25
CA THR A 92 3.00 -8.05 -6.08
C THR A 92 2.80 -9.28 -5.21
N ASN A 93 1.91 -9.16 -4.21
CA ASN A 93 1.65 -10.19 -3.18
C ASN A 93 2.90 -10.65 -2.40
N ARG A 94 3.89 -9.77 -2.25
CA ARG A 94 5.14 -10.09 -1.54
C ARG A 94 5.62 -8.94 -0.68
N ILE A 95 6.18 -9.28 0.48
CA ILE A 95 7.01 -8.40 1.30
C ILE A 95 8.44 -8.91 1.19
N GLN A 96 9.37 -8.04 0.78
CA GLN A 96 10.76 -8.44 0.53
C GLN A 96 11.72 -7.25 0.70
N PRO A 97 13.02 -7.49 0.88
CA PRO A 97 14.00 -6.41 0.93
C PRO A 97 13.97 -5.54 -0.33
N ILE A 98 14.11 -4.23 -0.15
CA ILE A 98 14.20 -3.29 -1.26
C ILE A 98 15.37 -3.63 -2.19
N SER A 99 16.49 -4.06 -1.63
CA SER A 99 17.69 -4.48 -2.38
C SER A 99 17.45 -5.58 -3.41
N ASP A 100 16.45 -6.42 -3.19
CA ASP A 100 16.18 -7.59 -4.06
C ASP A 100 15.34 -7.23 -5.30
N VAL A 101 14.76 -6.05 -5.30
CA VAL A 101 13.72 -5.69 -6.28
C VAL A 101 14.14 -4.57 -7.21
N VAL A 102 14.84 -3.59 -6.67
CA VAL A 102 15.03 -2.30 -7.33
C VAL A 102 16.49 -2.10 -7.65
N GLY A 103 16.78 -1.84 -8.93
CA GLY A 103 18.08 -1.32 -9.35
C GLY A 103 18.30 0.14 -8.92
N GLY A 104 17.30 0.76 -8.29
CA GLY A 104 17.28 2.17 -8.01
C GLY A 104 18.08 2.56 -6.75
N HIS A 105 19.11 3.38 -6.94
CA HIS A 105 19.85 4.05 -5.85
C HIS A 105 18.95 4.93 -4.96
N TRP A 106 17.82 5.42 -5.50
CA TRP A 106 16.83 6.28 -4.81
C TRP A 106 16.31 5.69 -3.50
N LEU A 107 15.92 4.42 -3.51
CA LEU A 107 15.34 3.78 -2.32
C LEU A 107 16.40 3.43 -1.28
N MET A 108 17.62 3.14 -1.71
CA MET A 108 18.74 2.94 -0.79
C MET A 108 19.16 4.26 -0.13
N GLU A 109 19.16 5.35 -0.90
CA GLU A 109 19.37 6.70 -0.38
C GLU A 109 18.24 7.09 0.58
N ALA A 110 16.98 6.83 0.22
CA ALA A 110 15.82 7.07 1.09
C ALA A 110 15.96 6.30 2.41
N ALA A 111 16.32 5.02 2.37
CA ALA A 111 16.53 4.21 3.57
C ALA A 111 17.61 4.80 4.48
N SER A 112 18.71 5.26 3.90
CA SER A 112 19.79 5.91 4.63
C SER A 112 19.34 7.23 5.28
N ASN A 113 18.63 8.08 4.52
CA ASN A 113 18.18 9.39 5.00
C ASN A 113 17.11 9.26 6.09
N VAL A 114 16.14 8.36 5.90
CA VAL A 114 15.10 8.06 6.90
C VAL A 114 15.71 7.52 8.20
N ARG A 115 16.71 6.64 8.09
CA ARG A 115 17.39 6.05 9.27
C ARG A 115 18.16 7.09 10.08
N ARG A 116 18.75 8.08 9.42
CA ARG A 116 19.50 9.19 10.07
C ARG A 116 18.60 10.26 10.69
N ALA A 117 17.36 10.38 10.23
CA ALA A 117 16.43 11.39 10.72
C ALA A 117 15.97 11.08 12.17
N ALA A 118 16.00 12.10 13.04
CA ALA A 118 15.76 11.94 14.47
C ALA A 118 14.26 11.87 14.82
N SER A 119 13.36 12.43 13.99
CA SER A 119 11.94 12.51 14.27
C SER A 119 11.07 12.10 13.07
N PHE A 120 9.79 11.83 13.34
CA PHE A 120 8.83 11.50 12.28
C PHE A 120 8.73 12.60 11.21
N PRO A 121 8.55 13.90 11.54
CA PRO A 121 8.52 14.95 10.52
C PRO A 121 9.80 15.04 9.68
N GLN A 122 10.97 14.80 10.28
CA GLN A 122 12.23 14.78 9.55
C GLN A 122 12.32 13.58 8.58
N ARG A 123 11.80 12.41 8.94
CA ARG A 123 11.71 11.24 8.07
C ARG A 123 10.77 11.50 6.88
N VAL A 124 9.63 12.12 7.14
CA VAL A 124 8.70 12.55 6.08
C VAL A 124 9.39 13.53 5.13
N SER A 125 10.09 14.54 5.65
CA SER A 125 10.81 15.52 4.83
C SER A 125 11.90 14.87 3.97
N ALA A 126 12.70 13.99 4.56
CA ALA A 126 13.76 13.27 3.88
C ALA A 126 13.23 12.40 2.73
N PHE A 127 12.10 11.72 2.94
CA PHE A 127 11.50 10.90 1.89
C PHE A 127 10.85 11.76 0.79
N ARG A 128 10.21 12.87 1.14
CA ARG A 128 9.65 13.83 0.15
C ARG A 128 10.70 14.37 -0.80
N GLU A 129 11.89 14.66 -0.29
CA GLU A 129 13.00 15.13 -1.13
C GLU A 129 13.36 14.08 -2.19
N ILE A 130 13.44 12.82 -1.82
CA ILE A 130 13.68 11.72 -2.78
C ILE A 130 12.57 11.62 -3.83
N LEU A 131 11.30 11.66 -3.40
CA LEU A 131 10.17 11.66 -4.33
C LEU A 131 10.21 12.83 -5.31
N THR A 132 10.64 14.01 -4.87
CA THR A 132 10.69 15.20 -5.71
C THR A 132 11.79 15.07 -6.77
N ARG A 133 12.96 14.55 -6.38
CA ARG A 133 14.09 14.35 -7.30
C ARG A 133 13.84 13.26 -8.35
N GLY A 134 13.12 12.21 -7.99
CA GLY A 134 12.79 11.11 -8.91
C GLY A 134 11.90 11.49 -10.09
N LEU A 135 11.32 12.70 -10.09
CA LEU A 135 10.37 13.15 -11.13
C LEU A 135 10.98 13.45 -12.48
N ASP A 136 12.28 13.65 -12.55
CA ASP A 136 12.98 13.98 -13.79
C ASP A 136 13.35 12.71 -14.59
N SER A 137 12.89 11.55 -14.16
CA SER A 137 13.14 10.27 -14.83
C SER A 137 12.24 10.10 -16.05
N ASP A 138 12.82 9.73 -17.18
CA ASP A 138 12.07 9.28 -18.35
C ASP A 138 11.38 7.95 -18.06
N VAL A 139 10.05 7.95 -18.09
CA VAL A 139 9.23 6.76 -17.85
C VAL A 139 8.54 6.33 -19.14
N ASP A 140 8.68 5.05 -19.48
CA ASP A 140 8.00 4.45 -20.64
C ASP A 140 6.48 4.68 -20.60
N THR A 141 5.91 5.04 -21.76
CA THR A 141 4.50 5.36 -21.91
C THR A 141 3.57 4.23 -21.48
N THR A 142 3.97 2.97 -21.71
CA THR A 142 3.17 1.79 -21.29
C THR A 142 3.06 1.71 -19.77
N TRP A 143 4.15 2.05 -19.06
CA TRP A 143 4.15 2.11 -17.60
C TRP A 143 3.29 3.25 -17.07
N LEU A 144 3.35 4.44 -17.69
CA LEU A 144 2.49 5.56 -17.32
C LEU A 144 1.01 5.21 -17.50
N GLN A 145 0.64 4.63 -18.64
CA GLN A 145 -0.73 4.17 -18.90
C GLN A 145 -1.15 3.05 -17.95
N THR A 146 -0.23 2.16 -17.58
CA THR A 146 -0.51 1.10 -16.59
C THR A 146 -0.77 1.70 -15.20
N ALA A 147 0.00 2.70 -14.80
CA ALA A 147 -0.23 3.43 -13.55
C ALA A 147 -1.57 4.16 -13.56
N ASP A 148 -1.92 4.81 -14.67
CA ASP A 148 -3.22 5.49 -14.83
C ASP A 148 -4.40 4.51 -14.73
N LEU A 149 -4.27 3.31 -15.31
CA LEU A 149 -5.25 2.24 -15.14
C LEU A 149 -5.43 1.84 -13.67
N VAL A 150 -4.32 1.62 -12.97
CA VAL A 150 -4.36 1.24 -11.55
C VAL A 150 -5.01 2.35 -10.73
N GLU A 151 -4.60 3.60 -10.91
CA GLU A 151 -5.15 4.74 -10.18
C GLU A 151 -6.62 5.01 -10.51
N TYR A 152 -7.02 4.86 -11.77
CA TYR A 152 -8.42 4.96 -12.16
C TYR A 152 -9.28 3.92 -11.43
N ILE A 153 -8.86 2.64 -11.48
CA ILE A 153 -9.58 1.55 -10.81
C ILE A 153 -9.66 1.78 -9.29
N VAL A 154 -8.56 2.21 -8.67
CA VAL A 154 -8.53 2.49 -7.22
C VAL A 154 -9.43 3.66 -6.83
N ARG A 155 -9.57 4.66 -7.69
CA ARG A 155 -10.44 5.82 -7.43
C ARG A 155 -11.92 5.52 -7.65
N HIS A 156 -12.23 4.65 -8.60
CA HIS A 156 -13.60 4.37 -9.06
C HIS A 156 -14.06 2.93 -8.76
N PHE A 157 -13.45 2.25 -7.79
CA PHE A 157 -13.69 0.82 -7.51
C PHE A 157 -15.15 0.47 -7.19
N GLN A 158 -15.96 1.45 -6.80
CA GLN A 158 -17.38 1.29 -6.50
C GLN A 158 -18.24 1.17 -7.76
N ASP A 159 -17.77 1.70 -8.89
CA ASP A 159 -18.54 1.75 -10.12
C ASP A 159 -18.65 0.35 -10.74
N LYS A 160 -19.87 -0.01 -11.13
CA LYS A 160 -20.16 -1.35 -11.72
C LYS A 160 -19.36 -1.62 -12.99
N ASN A 161 -19.08 -0.59 -13.77
CA ASN A 161 -18.41 -0.66 -15.06
C ASN A 161 -16.93 -0.25 -14.99
N VAL A 162 -16.34 -0.05 -13.78
CA VAL A 162 -15.00 0.49 -13.56
C VAL A 162 -13.93 -0.09 -14.50
N LEU A 163 -13.96 -1.40 -14.81
CA LEU A 163 -12.96 -2.02 -15.68
C LEU A 163 -13.18 -1.69 -17.17
N ALA A 164 -14.39 -1.43 -17.60
CA ALA A 164 -14.67 -0.99 -18.96
C ALA A 164 -14.27 0.48 -19.12
N ASP A 165 -14.63 1.29 -18.14
CA ASP A 165 -14.37 2.73 -18.13
C ASP A 165 -12.85 3.01 -18.00
N ALA A 166 -12.15 2.25 -17.16
CA ALA A 166 -10.68 2.33 -17.05
C ALA A 166 -9.98 2.01 -18.39
N ALA A 167 -10.41 0.94 -19.07
CA ALA A 167 -9.85 0.58 -20.36
C ALA A 167 -10.13 1.67 -21.42
N HIS A 168 -11.34 2.23 -21.42
CA HIS A 168 -11.71 3.35 -22.28
C HIS A 168 -10.89 4.61 -21.99
N PHE A 169 -10.73 4.95 -20.71
CA PHE A 169 -9.95 6.11 -20.25
C PHE A 169 -8.51 6.11 -20.80
N VAL A 170 -7.87 4.94 -20.87
CA VAL A 170 -6.50 4.78 -21.38
C VAL A 170 -6.47 4.47 -22.89
N GLY A 171 -7.64 4.30 -23.52
CA GLY A 171 -7.73 4.05 -24.97
C GLY A 171 -7.35 2.63 -25.40
N ILE A 172 -7.55 1.61 -24.53
CA ILE A 172 -7.24 0.21 -24.83
C ILE A 172 -8.46 -0.72 -24.69
N SER A 173 -8.36 -1.91 -25.28
CA SER A 173 -9.39 -2.92 -25.08
C SER A 173 -9.29 -3.58 -23.70
N ARG A 174 -10.41 -4.10 -23.17
CA ARG A 174 -10.40 -4.92 -21.95
C ARG A 174 -9.46 -6.13 -22.03
N ARG A 175 -9.31 -6.73 -23.22
CA ARG A 175 -8.37 -7.83 -23.47
C ARG A 175 -6.92 -7.36 -23.31
N SER A 176 -6.59 -6.20 -23.86
CA SER A 176 -5.26 -5.59 -23.72
C SER A 176 -4.96 -5.24 -22.26
N MET A 177 -5.92 -4.64 -21.56
CA MET A 177 -5.82 -4.38 -20.12
C MET A 177 -5.50 -5.66 -19.33
N GLY A 178 -6.22 -6.76 -19.59
CA GLY A 178 -5.94 -8.05 -18.93
C GLY A 178 -4.52 -8.55 -19.14
N ARG A 179 -3.98 -8.40 -20.37
CA ARG A 179 -2.58 -8.75 -20.68
C ARG A 179 -1.57 -7.85 -19.98
N TRP A 180 -1.82 -6.54 -19.93
CA TRP A 180 -0.95 -5.58 -19.22
C TRP A 180 -0.90 -5.88 -17.73
N PHE A 181 -2.05 -6.10 -17.11
CA PHE A 181 -2.12 -6.47 -15.71
C PHE A 181 -1.33 -7.75 -15.41
N SER A 182 -1.47 -8.78 -16.24
CA SER A 182 -0.73 -10.03 -16.07
C SER A 182 0.79 -9.84 -16.20
N ARG A 183 1.25 -9.02 -17.17
CA ARG A 183 2.68 -8.84 -17.45
C ARG A 183 3.36 -7.82 -16.56
N LEU A 184 2.67 -6.74 -16.22
CA LEU A 184 3.28 -5.55 -15.62
C LEU A 184 2.91 -5.44 -14.14
N VAL A 185 1.65 -5.75 -13.78
CA VAL A 185 1.13 -5.57 -12.42
C VAL A 185 1.21 -6.85 -11.58
N GLY A 186 0.99 -8.00 -12.19
CA GLY A 186 0.97 -9.29 -11.47
C GLY A 186 -0.35 -9.61 -10.77
N LEU A 187 -1.37 -8.75 -10.89
CA LEU A 187 -2.74 -8.99 -10.45
C LEU A 187 -3.68 -9.06 -11.66
N ARG A 188 -4.82 -9.70 -11.50
CA ARG A 188 -5.94 -9.52 -12.44
C ARG A 188 -6.66 -8.20 -12.12
N PRO A 189 -7.23 -7.49 -13.12
CA PRO A 189 -7.97 -6.23 -12.86
C PRO A 189 -9.05 -6.37 -11.78
N LYS A 190 -9.80 -7.49 -11.76
CA LYS A 190 -10.80 -7.78 -10.72
C LYS A 190 -10.21 -7.91 -9.31
N GLN A 191 -9.00 -8.46 -9.19
CA GLN A 191 -8.31 -8.56 -7.90
C GLN A 191 -7.91 -7.19 -7.39
N LEU A 192 -7.51 -6.27 -8.28
CA LEU A 192 -7.24 -4.88 -7.88
C LEU A 192 -8.51 -4.17 -7.39
N VAL A 193 -9.66 -4.34 -8.06
CA VAL A 193 -10.94 -3.81 -7.57
C VAL A 193 -11.26 -4.35 -6.18
N GLN A 194 -11.10 -5.65 -5.97
CA GLN A 194 -11.33 -6.29 -4.67
C GLN A 194 -10.37 -5.74 -3.61
N SER A 195 -9.10 -5.58 -3.94
CA SER A 195 -8.08 -4.98 -3.06
C SER A 195 -8.46 -3.55 -2.64
N ALA A 196 -8.95 -2.73 -3.58
CA ALA A 196 -9.42 -1.38 -3.29
C ALA A 196 -10.65 -1.37 -2.35
N ARG A 197 -11.59 -2.30 -2.55
CA ARG A 197 -12.75 -2.49 -1.64
C ARG A 197 -12.31 -2.87 -0.23
N PHE A 198 -11.36 -3.82 -0.11
CA PHE A 198 -10.82 -4.22 1.19
C PHE A 198 -10.09 -3.08 1.89
N HIS A 199 -9.30 -2.33 1.14
CA HIS A 199 -8.59 -1.18 1.68
C HIS A 199 -9.57 -0.12 2.22
N ALA A 200 -10.61 0.22 1.48
CA ALA A 200 -11.65 1.16 1.90
C ALA A 200 -12.42 0.64 3.14
N ALA A 201 -12.80 -0.64 3.15
CA ALA A 201 -13.48 -1.25 4.28
C ALA A 201 -12.59 -1.28 5.54
N SER A 202 -11.31 -1.58 5.39
CA SER A 202 -10.36 -1.52 6.49
C SER A 202 -10.24 -0.11 7.08
N ALA A 203 -10.15 0.92 6.26
CA ALA A 203 -10.11 2.30 6.70
C ALA A 203 -11.39 2.68 7.47
N SER A 204 -12.55 2.20 7.03
CA SER A 204 -13.84 2.43 7.70
C SER A 204 -13.96 1.67 9.02
N LEU A 205 -13.44 0.44 9.11
CA LEU A 205 -13.36 -0.32 10.36
C LEU A 205 -12.52 0.39 11.41
N HIS A 206 -11.40 0.99 11.01
CA HIS A 206 -10.54 1.75 11.93
C HIS A 206 -11.15 3.07 12.39
N ALA A 207 -12.04 3.67 11.58
CA ALA A 207 -12.70 4.93 11.89
C ALA A 207 -13.99 4.73 12.73
N GLU A 208 -14.29 3.49 13.19
CA GLU A 208 -15.51 3.14 13.94
C GLU A 208 -16.79 3.69 13.26
N LYS A 209 -16.83 3.63 11.91
CA LYS A 209 -17.97 4.11 11.15
C LYS A 209 -19.21 3.25 11.37
N ASP A 210 -20.38 3.87 11.20
CA ASP A 210 -21.70 3.27 11.38
C ASP A 210 -21.88 1.91 10.68
N ALA A 211 -22.75 1.09 11.27
CA ALA A 211 -23.16 -0.17 10.68
C ALA A 211 -23.74 0.06 9.28
N GLY A 212 -23.01 -0.31 8.22
CA GLY A 212 -23.42 -0.08 6.83
C GLY A 212 -22.28 0.35 5.91
N PHE A 213 -21.12 0.72 6.46
CA PHE A 213 -19.94 1.14 5.68
C PHE A 213 -19.52 0.13 4.59
N PHE A 214 -19.83 -1.15 4.79
CA PHE A 214 -19.53 -2.19 3.82
C PHE A 214 -20.27 -2.01 2.49
N LEU A 215 -21.48 -1.40 2.49
CA LEU A 215 -22.22 -1.08 1.26
C LEU A 215 -21.45 -0.03 0.45
N ASP A 216 -20.95 1.01 1.11
CA ASP A 216 -20.13 2.06 0.48
C ASP A 216 -18.80 1.50 -0.07
N CYS A 217 -18.34 0.37 0.46
CA CYS A 217 -17.17 -0.34 -0.05
C CYS A 217 -17.51 -1.34 -1.18
N GLY A 218 -18.78 -1.42 -1.60
CA GLY A 218 -19.24 -2.27 -2.70
C GLY A 218 -19.47 -3.74 -2.33
N PHE A 219 -19.66 -4.04 -1.05
CA PHE A 219 -20.16 -5.34 -0.60
C PHE A 219 -21.68 -5.34 -0.59
N PHE A 220 -22.27 -6.50 -0.84
CA PHE A 220 -23.73 -6.62 -0.93
C PHE A 220 -24.43 -6.49 0.44
N ASP A 221 -23.84 -7.13 1.45
CA ASP A 221 -24.30 -7.09 2.84
C ASP A 221 -23.11 -7.36 3.81
N GLN A 222 -23.37 -7.25 5.10
CA GLN A 222 -22.39 -7.51 6.15
C GLN A 222 -21.86 -8.95 6.13
N SER A 223 -22.73 -9.92 5.86
CA SER A 223 -22.36 -11.34 5.80
C SER A 223 -21.43 -11.62 4.62
N HIS A 224 -21.67 -10.97 3.48
CA HIS A 224 -20.79 -11.01 2.31
C HIS A 224 -19.41 -10.42 2.66
N PHE A 225 -19.38 -9.25 3.29
CA PHE A 225 -18.12 -8.63 3.76
C PHE A 225 -17.36 -9.55 4.72
N ILE A 226 -18.01 -10.11 5.76
CA ILE A 226 -17.36 -11.00 6.74
C ILE A 226 -16.81 -12.26 6.07
N ARG A 227 -17.55 -12.88 5.13
CA ARG A 227 -17.08 -14.07 4.39
C ARG A 227 -15.86 -13.77 3.54
N GLU A 228 -15.91 -12.69 2.76
CA GLU A 228 -14.77 -12.27 1.94
C GLU A 228 -13.57 -11.88 2.82
N PHE A 229 -13.78 -11.14 3.89
CA PHE A 229 -12.73 -10.77 4.82
C PHE A 229 -12.01 -12.01 5.38
N ARG A 230 -12.78 -13.01 5.81
CA ARG A 230 -12.22 -14.28 6.29
C ARG A 230 -11.47 -15.04 5.19
N SER A 231 -12.00 -15.09 3.99
CA SER A 231 -11.36 -15.82 2.88
C SER A 231 -9.99 -15.23 2.50
N VAL A 232 -9.82 -13.92 2.68
CA VAL A 232 -8.61 -13.18 2.29
C VAL A 232 -7.61 -13.07 3.43
N THR A 233 -8.09 -12.93 4.67
CA THR A 233 -7.24 -12.67 5.84
C THR A 233 -7.06 -13.87 6.76
N GLY A 234 -7.88 -14.92 6.61
CA GLY A 234 -7.92 -16.06 7.52
C GLY A 234 -8.59 -15.76 8.87
N MET A 235 -9.08 -14.52 9.11
CA MET A 235 -9.67 -14.12 10.39
C MET A 235 -10.93 -13.26 10.20
N SER A 236 -11.75 -13.15 11.25
CA SER A 236 -12.90 -12.22 11.22
C SER A 236 -12.46 -10.76 11.38
N PRO A 237 -13.27 -9.78 10.90
CA PRO A 237 -12.99 -8.36 11.11
C PRO A 237 -12.79 -8.00 12.59
N GLU A 238 -13.59 -8.57 13.50
CA GLU A 238 -13.47 -8.35 14.94
C GLU A 238 -12.13 -8.88 15.50
N LYS A 239 -11.72 -10.08 15.09
CA LYS A 239 -10.42 -10.65 15.49
C LYS A 239 -9.28 -9.81 14.95
N TYR A 240 -9.39 -9.32 13.72
CA TYR A 240 -8.43 -8.41 13.10
C TYR A 240 -8.31 -7.12 13.93
N LEU A 241 -9.42 -6.45 14.25
CA LEU A 241 -9.44 -5.25 15.08
C LEU A 241 -8.87 -5.49 16.47
N SER A 242 -9.23 -6.61 17.11
CA SER A 242 -8.68 -6.96 18.43
C SER A 242 -7.17 -7.21 18.39
N THR A 243 -6.66 -7.75 17.28
CA THR A 243 -5.22 -7.92 17.08
C THR A 243 -4.56 -6.55 16.94
N LEU A 244 -5.13 -5.63 16.14
CA LEU A 244 -4.61 -4.29 15.98
C LEU A 244 -4.67 -3.46 17.27
N SER A 245 -5.76 -3.53 18.04
CA SER A 245 -5.90 -2.77 19.28
C SER A 245 -4.83 -3.12 20.32
N ARG A 246 -4.32 -4.36 20.29
CA ARG A 246 -3.16 -4.76 21.12
C ARG A 246 -1.88 -4.03 20.71
N PHE A 247 -1.76 -3.56 19.46
CA PHE A 247 -0.60 -2.79 18.99
C PHE A 247 -0.75 -1.29 19.26
N TYR A 248 -1.98 -0.77 19.19
CA TYR A 248 -2.24 0.67 19.33
C TYR A 248 -2.57 1.11 20.75
N ASN A 249 -3.09 0.21 21.62
CA ASN A 249 -3.58 0.51 22.96
C ASN A 249 -2.59 0.14 24.08
N THR A 250 -1.32 -0.01 23.83
CA THR A 250 -0.32 -0.08 24.90
C THR A 250 -0.09 1.34 25.45
N ARG A 251 -1.07 1.82 26.27
CA ARG A 251 -0.87 2.90 27.22
C ARG A 251 -0.13 2.38 28.45
#